data_df1598e97efc8cec7a7693bbd1f1b767
#
_entry.id   df1598e97efc8cec7a7693bbd1f1b767
#
_cell.length_a   1.000
_cell.length_b   1.000
_cell.length_c   1.000
_cell.angle_alpha   90.00
_cell.angle_beta   90.00
_cell.angle_gamma   90.00
#
_symmetry.space_group_name_H-M   'P 1'
#
loop_
_entity.id
_entity.type
_entity.pdbx_description
1 polymer ?
#
loop_
_entity_poly.entity_id
_entity_poly.type
_entity_poly.pdbx_seq_one_letter_code
_entity_poly.pdbx_strand_id
1 'polypeptide(L)'
;IDIAHGHAESVRKMIGYIKEKMPSTFVIAGNVATPEAVIDLENWGADATKVGVGPGKVCITKLKTGFGTGGWQLSALKWCARVATKPIIADGGIRSHGDIAKSVRFGAAMVMVGSLFAGHEESPGQTVEVNGELFKEYYGSASDFNKGEYKHVEGKRILEPVKGKLADTLREMQEDLQSSISYAGGKQLADLKRVNYVILGGDNAGEHLLM
;
A
#
# COMPACT_ATOMS: atom_id res chain seq x y z
N ILE A 1 5.69 4.64 12.32
CA ILE A 1 6.18 5.89 11.70
C ILE A 1 5.77 5.87 10.25
N ASP A 2 4.96 6.85 9.84
CA ASP A 2 4.35 6.88 8.51
C ASP A 2 4.49 8.28 7.92
N ILE A 3 5.44 8.45 7.01
CA ILE A 3 5.69 9.71 6.31
C ILE A 3 5.98 9.46 4.81
N ALA A 4 5.83 10.49 3.99
CA ALA A 4 6.00 10.39 2.54
C ALA A 4 7.40 9.90 2.13
N HIS A 5 8.45 10.28 2.86
CA HIS A 5 9.84 9.87 2.64
C HIS A 5 10.46 9.34 3.94
N GLY A 6 10.38 8.03 4.13
CA GLY A 6 10.83 7.35 5.36
C GLY A 6 12.35 7.21 5.48
N HIS A 7 13.10 7.29 4.38
CA HIS A 7 14.57 7.22 4.41
C HIS A 7 15.19 8.57 4.76
N ALA A 8 14.97 9.02 5.98
CA ALA A 8 15.36 10.33 6.46
C ALA A 8 15.91 10.30 7.89
N GLU A 9 16.82 11.22 8.20
CA GLU A 9 17.46 11.34 9.52
C GLU A 9 16.45 11.56 10.65
N SER A 10 15.33 12.24 10.38
CA SER A 10 14.24 12.40 11.34
C SER A 10 13.58 11.06 11.73
N VAL A 11 13.46 10.15 10.76
CA VAL A 11 12.92 8.79 11.01
C VAL A 11 13.92 7.97 11.81
N ARG A 12 15.21 8.04 11.49
CA ARG A 12 16.29 7.39 12.26
C ARG A 12 16.23 7.81 13.72
N LYS A 13 16.17 9.13 13.98
CA LYS A 13 16.08 9.67 15.34
C LYS A 13 14.81 9.21 16.06
N MET A 14 13.68 9.18 15.38
CA MET A 14 12.41 8.74 15.97
C MET A 14 12.43 7.26 16.32
N ILE A 15 12.95 6.40 15.43
CA ILE A 15 13.11 4.96 15.72
C ILE A 15 14.02 4.77 16.94
N GLY A 16 15.19 5.45 16.96
CA GLY A 16 16.12 5.38 18.09
C GLY A 16 15.47 5.82 19.41
N TYR A 17 14.74 6.92 19.40
CA TYR A 17 14.00 7.41 20.56
C TYR A 17 12.97 6.40 21.07
N ILE A 18 12.16 5.81 20.16
CA ILE A 18 11.16 4.80 20.55
C ILE A 18 11.85 3.58 21.16
N LYS A 19 12.91 3.08 20.53
CA LYS A 19 13.64 1.91 21.02
C LYS A 19 14.36 2.15 22.35
N GLU A 20 14.82 3.38 22.59
CA GLU A 20 15.40 3.78 23.89
C GLU A 20 14.34 3.83 24.99
N LYS A 21 13.20 4.48 24.72
CA LYS A 21 12.16 4.72 25.75
C LYS A 21 11.20 3.54 25.92
N MET A 22 10.99 2.77 24.87
CA MET A 22 10.01 1.67 24.81
C MET A 22 10.63 0.48 24.05
N PRO A 23 11.65 -0.20 24.59
CA PRO A 23 12.44 -1.19 23.84
C PRO A 23 11.64 -2.39 23.34
N SER A 24 10.54 -2.74 23.97
CA SER A 24 9.65 -3.84 23.56
C SER A 24 8.63 -3.46 22.50
N THR A 25 8.53 -2.18 22.13
CA THR A 25 7.55 -1.72 21.15
C THR A 25 7.93 -2.19 19.74
N PHE A 26 6.99 -2.84 19.05
CA PHE A 26 7.13 -3.20 17.64
C PHE A 26 7.00 -1.94 16.77
N VAL A 27 8.05 -1.62 16.03
CA VAL A 27 8.12 -0.39 15.21
C VAL A 27 8.00 -0.72 13.75
N ILE A 28 6.94 -0.24 13.13
CA ILE A 28 6.78 -0.21 11.67
C ILE A 28 7.21 1.17 11.19
N ALA A 29 8.10 1.24 10.22
CA ALA A 29 8.58 2.50 9.67
C ALA A 29 8.46 2.54 8.14
N GLY A 30 8.14 3.70 7.61
CA GLY A 30 8.02 3.96 6.17
C GLY A 30 7.62 5.41 5.87
N ASN A 31 7.40 5.73 4.59
CA ASN A 31 7.43 4.79 3.45
C ASN A 31 8.77 4.87 2.72
N VAL A 32 9.16 3.75 2.19
CA VAL A 32 10.40 3.61 1.42
C VAL A 32 10.15 2.87 0.10
N ALA A 33 11.11 2.92 -0.82
CA ALA A 33 10.96 2.32 -2.14
C ALA A 33 12.26 1.67 -2.68
N THR A 34 13.34 1.66 -1.90
CA THR A 34 14.64 1.15 -2.32
C THR A 34 15.23 0.14 -1.32
N PRO A 35 16.08 -0.79 -1.78
CA PRO A 35 16.79 -1.73 -0.91
C PRO A 35 17.62 -1.05 0.18
N GLU A 36 18.34 0.01 -0.18
CA GLU A 36 19.18 0.77 0.75
C GLU A 36 18.35 1.33 1.91
N ALA A 37 17.17 1.86 1.60
CA ALA A 37 16.25 2.39 2.60
C ALA A 37 15.74 1.28 3.53
N VAL A 38 15.43 0.09 3.02
CA VAL A 38 15.01 -1.05 3.84
C VAL A 38 16.13 -1.46 4.80
N ILE A 39 17.35 -1.61 4.29
CA ILE A 39 18.53 -1.96 5.10
C ILE A 39 18.72 -0.94 6.23
N ASP A 40 18.67 0.34 5.90
CA ASP A 40 18.88 1.41 6.88
C ASP A 40 17.79 1.44 7.94
N LEU A 41 16.51 1.33 7.56
CA LEU A 41 15.41 1.29 8.53
C LEU A 41 15.52 0.09 9.49
N GLU A 42 15.88 -1.09 8.97
CA GLU A 42 16.13 -2.28 9.79
C GLU A 42 17.31 -2.07 10.74
N ASN A 43 18.41 -1.49 10.25
CA ASN A 43 19.60 -1.17 11.06
C ASN A 43 19.31 -0.10 12.13
N TRP A 44 18.41 0.84 11.88
CA TRP A 44 17.98 1.82 12.87
C TRP A 44 17.06 1.23 13.93
N GLY A 45 16.57 0.01 13.73
CA GLY A 45 15.76 -0.71 14.72
C GLY A 45 14.29 -0.88 14.36
N ALA A 46 13.87 -0.60 13.13
CA ALA A 46 12.52 -0.93 12.69
C ALA A 46 12.31 -2.45 12.68
N ASP A 47 11.15 -2.91 13.13
CA ASP A 47 10.77 -4.33 13.16
C ASP A 47 10.04 -4.76 11.88
N ALA A 48 9.51 -3.80 11.13
CA ALA A 48 8.97 -4.00 9.79
C ALA A 48 9.13 -2.70 8.99
N THR A 49 9.23 -2.84 7.65
CA THR A 49 9.30 -1.70 6.74
C THR A 49 8.05 -1.61 5.87
N LYS A 50 7.57 -0.40 5.65
CA LYS A 50 6.43 -0.13 4.78
C LYS A 50 6.92 0.41 3.45
N VAL A 51 6.72 -0.40 2.38
CA VAL A 51 7.22 -0.13 1.03
C VAL A 51 6.08 0.35 0.15
N GLY A 52 6.28 1.51 -0.46
CA GLY A 52 5.36 2.14 -1.39
C GLY A 52 5.36 3.65 -1.25
N VAL A 53 5.70 4.37 -2.31
CA VAL A 53 5.65 5.83 -2.39
C VAL A 53 4.68 6.19 -3.50
N GLY A 54 3.49 6.64 -3.12
CA GLY A 54 2.50 7.14 -4.05
C GLY A 54 1.79 6.15 -4.99
N PRO A 55 1.67 4.83 -4.70
CA PRO A 55 0.93 3.91 -5.58
C PRO A 55 -0.58 3.95 -5.34
N GLY A 56 -1.05 4.62 -4.29
CA GLY A 56 -2.46 4.73 -3.93
C GLY A 56 -3.31 5.44 -4.98
N LYS A 57 -4.60 5.09 -5.06
CA LYS A 57 -5.55 5.64 -6.05
C LYS A 57 -5.71 7.16 -5.94
N VAL A 58 -5.61 7.70 -4.73
CA VAL A 58 -5.75 9.13 -4.45
C VAL A 58 -4.41 9.87 -4.37
N CYS A 59 -3.28 9.16 -4.52
CA CYS A 59 -1.97 9.76 -4.48
C CYS A 59 -1.58 10.31 -5.85
N ILE A 60 -1.07 11.56 -5.87
CA ILE A 60 -0.60 12.24 -7.07
C ILE A 60 0.89 12.62 -6.98
N THR A 61 1.62 12.05 -6.02
CA THR A 61 3.05 12.30 -5.80
C THR A 61 3.86 12.20 -7.08
N LYS A 62 3.69 11.09 -7.85
CA LYS A 62 4.43 10.90 -9.11
C LYS A 62 4.17 11.99 -10.14
N LEU A 63 2.96 12.53 -10.17
CA LEU A 63 2.58 13.59 -11.12
C LEU A 63 3.15 14.96 -10.70
N LYS A 64 3.36 15.16 -9.40
CA LYS A 64 3.84 16.42 -8.84
C LYS A 64 5.36 16.49 -8.72
N THR A 65 5.99 15.35 -8.42
CA THR A 65 7.40 15.31 -8.03
C THR A 65 8.27 14.48 -8.98
N GLY A 66 7.67 13.63 -9.82
CA GLY A 66 8.38 12.63 -10.63
C GLY A 66 8.82 11.39 -9.82
N PHE A 67 8.67 11.40 -8.51
CA PHE A 67 9.00 10.27 -7.63
C PHE A 67 7.78 9.39 -7.34
N GLY A 68 8.04 8.13 -7.04
CA GLY A 68 7.02 7.20 -6.57
C GLY A 68 7.04 5.84 -7.26
N THR A 69 6.34 4.90 -6.66
CA THR A 69 6.23 3.50 -7.11
C THR A 69 4.93 3.22 -7.87
N GLY A 70 4.13 4.25 -8.12
CA GLY A 70 2.89 4.12 -8.88
C GLY A 70 3.15 3.64 -10.30
N GLY A 71 2.56 2.50 -10.66
CA GLY A 71 2.79 1.80 -11.92
C GLY A 71 3.83 0.69 -11.86
N TRP A 72 4.68 0.64 -10.82
CA TRP A 72 5.71 -0.39 -10.65
C TRP A 72 5.88 -0.88 -9.19
N GLN A 73 4.83 -0.76 -8.37
CA GLN A 73 4.84 -1.15 -6.96
C GLN A 73 5.29 -2.61 -6.74
N LEU A 74 4.87 -3.56 -7.57
CA LEU A 74 5.29 -4.95 -7.45
C LEU A 74 6.80 -5.13 -7.71
N SER A 75 7.36 -4.37 -8.64
CA SER A 75 8.80 -4.35 -8.90
C SER A 75 9.58 -3.77 -7.71
N ALA A 76 9.07 -2.69 -7.10
CA ALA A 76 9.64 -2.12 -5.88
C ALA A 76 9.64 -3.11 -4.72
N LEU A 77 8.51 -3.81 -4.51
CA LEU A 77 8.41 -4.87 -3.49
C LEU A 77 9.43 -5.97 -3.70
N LYS A 78 9.52 -6.50 -4.93
CA LYS A 78 10.49 -7.52 -5.28
C LYS A 78 11.93 -7.06 -5.06
N TRP A 79 12.22 -5.81 -5.41
CA TRP A 79 13.55 -5.21 -5.26
C TRP A 79 13.92 -5.08 -3.78
N CYS A 80 13.04 -4.50 -2.97
CA CYS A 80 13.21 -4.36 -1.52
C CYS A 80 13.29 -5.72 -0.80
N ALA A 81 12.46 -6.69 -1.20
CA ALA A 81 12.40 -8.00 -0.58
C ALA A 81 13.69 -8.83 -0.72
N ARG A 82 14.58 -8.47 -1.67
CA ARG A 82 15.88 -9.16 -1.83
C ARG A 82 16.83 -8.93 -0.67
N VAL A 83 16.68 -7.83 0.03
CA VAL A 83 17.57 -7.43 1.12
C VAL A 83 16.89 -7.43 2.48
N ALA A 84 15.58 -7.44 2.51
CA ALA A 84 14.81 -7.40 3.74
C ALA A 84 15.04 -8.67 4.59
N THR A 85 15.40 -8.47 5.84
CA THR A 85 15.51 -9.52 6.86
C THR A 85 14.30 -9.54 7.78
N LYS A 86 13.49 -8.49 7.76
CA LYS A 86 12.27 -8.30 8.54
C LYS A 86 11.05 -8.16 7.61
N PRO A 87 9.81 -8.28 8.14
CA PRO A 87 8.61 -8.19 7.31
C PRO A 87 8.50 -6.89 6.51
N ILE A 88 8.03 -7.00 5.26
CA ILE A 88 7.64 -5.87 4.42
C ILE A 88 6.13 -5.77 4.38
N ILE A 89 5.62 -4.56 4.52
CA ILE A 89 4.22 -4.22 4.28
C ILE A 89 4.14 -3.50 2.92
N ALA A 90 3.35 -4.06 2.00
CA ALA A 90 3.08 -3.42 0.72
C ALA A 90 2.03 -2.33 0.89
N ASP A 91 2.41 -1.06 0.75
CA ASP A 91 1.52 0.06 0.97
C ASP A 91 1.04 0.68 -0.34
N GLY A 92 -0.25 0.52 -0.58
CA GLY A 92 -0.96 1.10 -1.71
C GLY A 92 -0.86 0.31 -3.01
N GLY A 93 -1.69 0.71 -3.97
CA GLY A 93 -1.78 0.05 -5.27
C GLY A 93 -2.63 -1.22 -5.31
N ILE A 94 -3.23 -1.62 -4.19
CA ILE A 94 -4.17 -2.74 -4.13
C ILE A 94 -5.52 -2.28 -4.65
N ARG A 95 -5.90 -2.75 -5.83
CA ARG A 95 -7.12 -2.36 -6.54
C ARG A 95 -8.09 -3.52 -6.76
N SER A 96 -7.59 -4.74 -6.66
CA SER A 96 -8.33 -5.98 -6.72
C SER A 96 -7.82 -6.94 -5.65
N HIS A 97 -8.60 -7.98 -5.33
CA HIS A 97 -8.19 -8.99 -4.35
C HIS A 97 -6.95 -9.76 -4.84
N GLY A 98 -6.82 -9.97 -6.16
CA GLY A 98 -5.63 -10.59 -6.74
C GLY A 98 -4.32 -9.83 -6.52
N ASP A 99 -4.38 -8.51 -6.28
CA ASP A 99 -3.17 -7.72 -6.00
C ASP A 99 -2.58 -8.05 -4.62
N ILE A 100 -3.38 -8.60 -3.70
CA ILE A 100 -2.92 -9.12 -2.40
C ILE A 100 -2.00 -10.31 -2.64
N ALA A 101 -2.47 -11.32 -3.40
CA ALA A 101 -1.68 -12.49 -3.73
C ALA A 101 -0.39 -12.14 -4.49
N LYS A 102 -0.47 -11.21 -5.45
CA LYS A 102 0.71 -10.68 -6.16
C LYS A 102 1.70 -10.02 -5.20
N SER A 103 1.22 -9.19 -4.27
CA SER A 103 2.07 -8.53 -3.28
C SER A 103 2.81 -9.54 -2.40
N VAL A 104 2.12 -10.57 -1.93
CA VAL A 104 2.73 -11.69 -1.18
C VAL A 104 3.75 -12.43 -2.04
N ARG A 105 3.42 -12.70 -3.32
CA ARG A 105 4.37 -13.31 -4.27
C ARG A 105 5.65 -12.52 -4.38
N PHE A 106 5.59 -11.22 -4.35
CA PHE A 106 6.73 -10.33 -4.49
C PHE A 106 7.39 -9.92 -3.17
N GLY A 107 7.03 -10.56 -2.06
CA GLY A 107 7.76 -10.50 -0.79
C GLY A 107 7.04 -9.79 0.35
N ALA A 108 5.84 -9.26 0.13
CA ALA A 108 5.09 -8.66 1.22
C ALA A 108 4.61 -9.72 2.23
N ALA A 109 4.66 -9.39 3.51
CA ALA A 109 4.03 -10.14 4.59
C ALA A 109 2.59 -9.67 4.83
N MET A 110 2.31 -8.40 4.57
CA MET A 110 1.02 -7.74 4.72
C MET A 110 0.82 -6.70 3.61
N VAL A 111 -0.43 -6.30 3.40
CA VAL A 111 -0.80 -5.22 2.48
C VAL A 111 -1.56 -4.13 3.22
N MET A 112 -1.36 -2.88 2.81
CA MET A 112 -2.19 -1.76 3.24
C MET A 112 -3.16 -1.41 2.12
N VAL A 113 -4.44 -1.42 2.46
CA VAL A 113 -5.56 -1.26 1.52
C VAL A 113 -6.32 0.02 1.84
N GLY A 114 -6.55 0.86 0.85
CA GLY A 114 -7.32 2.09 0.98
C GLY A 114 -8.60 2.07 0.14
N SER A 115 -8.48 2.26 -1.17
CA SER A 115 -9.63 2.48 -2.05
C SER A 115 -10.63 1.33 -2.10
N LEU A 116 -10.20 0.08 -1.91
CA LEU A 116 -11.14 -1.06 -1.87
C LEU A 116 -12.10 -0.98 -0.68
N PHE A 117 -11.68 -0.34 0.42
CA PHE A 117 -12.51 -0.19 1.61
C PHE A 117 -13.25 1.15 1.67
N ALA A 118 -12.88 2.11 0.84
CA ALA A 118 -13.38 3.48 0.93
C ALA A 118 -14.90 3.61 0.68
N GLY A 119 -15.50 2.72 -0.12
CA GLY A 119 -16.94 2.73 -0.43
C GLY A 119 -17.84 2.08 0.63
N HIS A 120 -17.28 1.50 1.69
CA HIS A 120 -18.08 0.77 2.69
C HIS A 120 -18.75 1.71 3.70
N GLU A 121 -19.82 1.20 4.33
CA GLU A 121 -20.61 1.92 5.35
C GLU A 121 -19.72 2.39 6.50
N GLU A 122 -18.76 1.57 6.92
CA GLU A 122 -17.83 1.84 8.02
C GLU A 122 -16.73 2.84 7.65
N SER A 123 -16.56 3.19 6.37
CA SER A 123 -15.61 4.21 5.94
C SER A 123 -16.02 5.59 6.48
N PRO A 124 -15.06 6.40 6.99
CA PRO A 124 -15.35 7.70 7.59
C PRO A 124 -15.76 8.78 6.56
N GLY A 125 -15.55 8.55 5.26
CA GLY A 125 -15.95 9.48 4.20
C GLY A 125 -17.45 9.74 4.20
N GLN A 126 -17.84 10.99 3.89
CA GLN A 126 -19.26 11.34 3.82
C GLN A 126 -19.91 10.61 2.63
N THR A 127 -21.18 10.22 2.83
CA THR A 127 -21.99 9.69 1.74
C THR A 127 -22.65 10.87 1.01
N VAL A 128 -22.48 10.92 -0.30
CA VAL A 128 -23.03 11.95 -1.19
C VAL A 128 -23.83 11.29 -2.30
N GLU A 129 -24.88 11.95 -2.75
CA GLU A 129 -25.69 11.50 -3.89
C GLU A 129 -25.27 12.29 -5.14
N VAL A 130 -25.01 11.58 -6.23
CA VAL A 130 -24.73 12.18 -7.54
C VAL A 130 -25.56 11.45 -8.60
N ASN A 131 -26.45 12.16 -9.25
CA ASN A 131 -27.34 11.65 -10.30
C ASN A 131 -28.20 10.44 -9.85
N GLY A 132 -28.62 10.41 -8.57
CA GLY A 132 -29.41 9.32 -8.00
C GLY A 132 -28.61 8.12 -7.53
N GLU A 133 -27.30 8.15 -7.61
CA GLU A 133 -26.39 7.12 -7.09
C GLU A 133 -25.64 7.60 -5.85
N LEU A 134 -25.40 6.69 -4.89
CA LEU A 134 -24.71 6.99 -3.65
C LEU A 134 -23.21 6.68 -3.76
N PHE A 135 -22.40 7.63 -3.30
CA PHE A 135 -20.97 7.54 -3.26
C PHE A 135 -20.43 7.89 -1.86
N LYS A 136 -19.27 7.33 -1.53
CA LYS A 136 -18.44 7.75 -0.39
C LYS A 136 -17.33 8.65 -0.87
N GLU A 137 -17.08 9.72 -0.13
CA GLU A 137 -15.89 10.54 -0.34
C GLU A 137 -14.65 9.78 0.12
N TYR A 138 -13.62 9.78 -0.73
CA TYR A 138 -12.32 9.21 -0.41
C TYR A 138 -11.21 10.18 -0.78
N TYR A 139 -10.31 10.45 0.13
CA TYR A 139 -9.24 11.43 -0.05
C TYR A 139 -7.92 10.97 0.55
N GLY A 140 -6.83 11.45 -0.03
CA GLY A 140 -5.49 11.19 0.48
C GLY A 140 -5.17 12.08 1.70
N SER A 141 -4.33 11.58 2.61
CA SER A 141 -3.85 12.35 3.76
C SER A 141 -3.12 13.64 3.34
N ALA A 142 -2.47 13.63 2.19
CA ALA A 142 -1.77 14.78 1.59
C ALA A 142 -2.65 15.59 0.61
N SER A 143 -3.98 15.42 0.62
CA SER A 143 -4.90 16.25 -0.16
C SER A 143 -5.11 17.61 0.50
N ASP A 144 -5.43 18.61 -0.30
CA ASP A 144 -5.86 19.94 0.17
C ASP A 144 -7.10 19.85 1.06
N PHE A 145 -8.03 18.95 0.72
CA PHE A 145 -9.22 18.68 1.51
C PHE A 145 -8.89 18.25 2.94
N ASN A 146 -7.92 17.37 3.12
CA ASN A 146 -7.53 16.89 4.45
C ASN A 146 -6.64 17.88 5.19
N LYS A 147 -5.76 18.60 4.47
CA LYS A 147 -4.84 19.58 5.05
C LYS A 147 -5.53 20.89 5.43
N GLY A 148 -6.64 21.22 4.78
CA GLY A 148 -7.29 22.52 4.91
C GLY A 148 -6.53 23.69 4.24
N GLU A 149 -5.45 23.41 3.52
CA GLU A 149 -4.66 24.38 2.77
C GLU A 149 -4.14 23.79 1.46
N TYR A 150 -3.91 24.65 0.46
CA TYR A 150 -3.35 24.27 -0.84
C TYR A 150 -1.83 24.46 -0.86
N LYS A 151 -1.12 23.68 -0.02
CA LYS A 151 0.34 23.72 0.06
C LYS A 151 0.89 22.30 0.11
N HIS A 152 1.85 21.99 -0.76
CA HIS A 152 2.44 20.64 -0.89
C HIS A 152 1.37 19.54 -1.05
N VAL A 153 0.41 19.77 -1.96
CA VAL A 153 -0.70 18.83 -2.21
C VAL A 153 -0.19 17.67 -3.09
N GLU A 154 -0.19 16.48 -2.54
CA GLU A 154 0.18 15.22 -3.21
C GLU A 154 -0.93 14.17 -3.15
N GLY A 155 -2.11 14.54 -2.72
CA GLY A 155 -3.32 13.73 -2.69
C GLY A 155 -4.49 14.42 -3.38
N LYS A 156 -5.46 13.63 -3.80
CA LYS A 156 -6.73 14.12 -4.35
C LYS A 156 -7.91 13.54 -3.60
N ARG A 157 -9.08 14.15 -3.76
CA ARG A 157 -10.39 13.65 -3.34
C ARG A 157 -11.09 13.02 -4.53
N ILE A 158 -11.71 11.87 -4.33
CA ILE A 158 -12.53 11.17 -5.32
C ILE A 158 -13.81 10.65 -4.67
N LEU A 159 -14.73 10.18 -5.49
CA LEU A 159 -15.94 9.50 -5.07
C LEU A 159 -15.77 8.01 -5.38
N GLU A 160 -16.10 7.16 -4.40
CA GLU A 160 -16.15 5.70 -4.54
C GLU A 160 -17.61 5.24 -4.39
N PRO A 161 -18.11 4.40 -5.28
CA PRO A 161 -19.47 3.86 -5.14
C PRO A 161 -19.68 3.20 -3.79
N VAL A 162 -20.84 3.37 -3.21
CA VAL A 162 -21.22 2.69 -1.95
C VAL A 162 -21.27 1.18 -2.18
N LYS A 163 -20.63 0.41 -1.29
CA LYS A 163 -20.46 -1.05 -1.40
C LYS A 163 -21.17 -1.85 -0.30
N GLY A 164 -21.87 -1.20 0.63
CA GLY A 164 -22.46 -1.85 1.78
C GLY A 164 -21.42 -2.15 2.89
N LYS A 165 -21.58 -3.26 3.59
CA LYS A 165 -20.77 -3.59 4.78
C LYS A 165 -19.39 -4.13 4.42
N LEU A 166 -18.37 -3.69 5.16
CA LEU A 166 -16.99 -4.15 5.01
C LEU A 166 -16.85 -5.66 5.26
N ALA A 167 -17.62 -6.24 6.18
CA ALA A 167 -17.54 -7.65 6.52
C ALA A 167 -17.76 -8.58 5.31
N ASP A 168 -18.63 -8.20 4.37
CA ASP A 168 -18.90 -9.01 3.18
C ASP A 168 -17.71 -9.00 2.21
N THR A 169 -17.12 -7.82 1.99
CA THR A 169 -15.89 -7.70 1.19
C THR A 169 -14.71 -8.45 1.83
N LEU A 170 -14.56 -8.42 3.15
CA LEU A 170 -13.48 -9.17 3.82
C LEU A 170 -13.65 -10.67 3.66
N ARG A 171 -14.90 -11.17 3.68
CA ARG A 171 -15.17 -12.59 3.41
C ARG A 171 -14.81 -12.98 1.98
N GLU A 172 -15.24 -12.18 1.00
CA GLU A 172 -14.89 -12.37 -0.41
C GLU A 172 -13.37 -12.31 -0.62
N MET A 173 -12.67 -11.35 -0.03
CA MET A 173 -11.21 -11.25 -0.09
C MET A 173 -10.52 -12.50 0.47
N GLN A 174 -11.04 -13.06 1.56
CA GLN A 174 -10.53 -14.29 2.15
C GLN A 174 -10.72 -15.48 1.20
N GLU A 175 -11.90 -15.64 0.61
CA GLU A 175 -12.22 -16.70 -0.34
C GLU A 175 -11.34 -16.62 -1.60
N ASP A 176 -11.17 -15.41 -2.14
CA ASP A 176 -10.31 -15.16 -3.30
C ASP A 176 -8.83 -15.44 -3.01
N LEU A 177 -8.37 -15.10 -1.80
CA LEU A 177 -7.00 -15.41 -1.38
C LEU A 177 -6.80 -16.93 -1.21
N GLN A 178 -7.80 -17.64 -0.67
CA GLN A 178 -7.79 -19.11 -0.60
C GLN A 178 -7.74 -19.73 -2.01
N SER A 179 -8.51 -19.18 -2.95
CA SER A 179 -8.47 -19.60 -4.35
C SER A 179 -7.09 -19.37 -4.96
N SER A 180 -6.47 -18.21 -4.70
CA SER A 180 -5.11 -17.92 -5.15
C SER A 180 -4.09 -18.92 -4.62
N ILE A 181 -4.19 -19.34 -3.36
CA ILE A 181 -3.35 -20.37 -2.75
C ILE A 181 -3.57 -21.72 -3.43
N SER A 182 -4.82 -22.05 -3.76
CA SER A 182 -5.16 -23.29 -4.49
C SER A 182 -4.56 -23.31 -5.89
N TYR A 183 -4.64 -22.19 -6.64
CA TYR A 183 -3.99 -22.06 -7.95
C TYR A 183 -2.46 -22.14 -7.87
N ALA A 184 -1.87 -21.77 -6.75
CA ALA A 184 -0.45 -21.97 -6.49
C ALA A 184 -0.07 -23.44 -6.21
N GLY A 185 -1.04 -24.34 -6.16
CA GLY A 185 -0.84 -25.74 -5.73
C GLY A 185 -0.51 -25.86 -4.24
N GLY A 186 -0.84 -24.84 -3.44
CA GLY A 186 -0.48 -24.71 -2.05
C GLY A 186 -1.64 -24.95 -1.08
N LYS A 187 -1.33 -24.83 0.22
CA LYS A 187 -2.27 -24.92 1.34
C LYS A 187 -2.18 -23.74 2.31
N GLN A 188 -1.18 -22.92 2.16
CA GLN A 188 -0.90 -21.78 3.05
C GLN A 188 -0.39 -20.58 2.26
N LEU A 189 -0.47 -19.42 2.86
CA LEU A 189 -0.08 -18.13 2.24
C LEU A 189 1.37 -18.13 1.72
N ALA A 190 2.28 -18.79 2.42
CA ALA A 190 3.69 -18.87 2.04
C ALA A 190 3.92 -19.59 0.69
N ASP A 191 2.98 -20.43 0.26
CA ASP A 191 3.10 -21.17 -1.01
C ASP A 191 2.99 -20.24 -2.21
N LEU A 192 2.32 -19.10 -2.08
CA LEU A 192 2.29 -18.05 -3.11
C LEU A 192 3.70 -17.57 -3.49
N LYS A 193 4.66 -17.59 -2.56
CA LYS A 193 6.03 -17.11 -2.80
C LYS A 193 6.80 -17.97 -3.81
N ARG A 194 6.32 -19.19 -4.12
CA ARG A 194 6.97 -20.13 -5.03
C ARG A 194 6.41 -20.13 -6.45
N VAL A 195 5.30 -19.40 -6.67
CA VAL A 195 4.64 -19.35 -7.98
C VAL A 195 5.55 -18.72 -9.04
N ASN A 196 5.64 -19.35 -10.20
CA ASN A 196 6.29 -18.76 -11.36
C ASN A 196 5.46 -17.59 -11.90
N TYR A 197 6.10 -16.63 -12.51
CA TYR A 197 5.45 -15.48 -13.12
C TYR A 197 6.17 -15.08 -14.40
N VAL A 198 5.48 -14.38 -15.27
CA VAL A 198 6.04 -13.74 -16.46
C VAL A 198 6.02 -12.23 -16.28
N ILE A 199 6.97 -11.56 -16.87
CA ILE A 199 7.00 -10.10 -16.96
C ILE A 199 6.52 -9.73 -18.35
N LEU A 200 5.45 -8.95 -18.42
CA LEU A 200 4.98 -8.37 -19.67
C LEU A 200 5.66 -7.00 -19.81
N GLY A 201 6.35 -6.81 -20.92
CA GLY A 201 6.95 -5.53 -21.30
C GLY A 201 6.22 -4.96 -22.52
N GLY A 202 6.20 -3.63 -22.63
CA GLY A 202 5.61 -2.94 -23.77
C GLY A 202 4.48 -1.99 -23.40
N ASP A 203 3.92 -1.33 -24.39
CA ASP A 203 2.93 -0.24 -24.26
C ASP A 203 1.63 -0.68 -23.55
N ASN A 204 1.30 -1.96 -23.57
CA ASN A 204 0.12 -2.52 -22.92
C ASN A 204 0.18 -2.54 -21.39
N ALA A 205 1.35 -2.35 -20.78
CA ALA A 205 1.48 -2.23 -19.33
C ALA A 205 0.90 -0.90 -18.79
N GLY A 206 0.70 0.08 -19.66
CA GLY A 206 0.14 1.40 -19.33
C GLY A 206 -1.39 1.49 -19.40
N GLU A 207 -2.04 0.72 -20.27
CA GLU A 207 -3.48 0.82 -20.49
C GLU A 207 -4.33 0.28 -19.33
N HIS A 208 -3.83 -0.69 -18.57
CA HIS A 208 -4.48 -1.19 -17.36
C HIS A 208 -4.28 -0.29 -16.12
N LEU A 209 -3.55 0.80 -16.25
CA LEU A 209 -3.30 1.77 -15.17
C LEU A 209 -4.26 2.97 -15.20
N LEU A 210 -5.12 3.07 -16.20
CA LEU A 210 -6.02 4.21 -16.40
C LEU A 210 -7.51 3.90 -16.13
N MET A 211 -7.84 2.66 -15.71
CA MET A 211 -9.20 2.33 -15.27
C MET A 211 -9.33 2.29 -13.76
#